data_a1113f4e4914a7d92edd818e573a1942
#
_entry.id   a1113f4e4914a7d92edd818e573a1942
#
_cell.length_a   1.000
_cell.length_b   1.000
_cell.length_c   1.000
_cell.angle_alpha   90.00
_cell.angle_beta   90.00
_cell.angle_gamma   90.00
#
_symmetry.space_group_name_H-M   'P 1'
#
loop_
_entity.id
_entity.type
_entity.pdbx_description
1 polymer ?
#
loop_
_entity_poly.entity_id
_entity_poly.type
_entity_poly.pdbx_seq_one_letter_code
_entity_poly.pdbx_strand_id
1 'polypeptide(L)'
;KNKNIVSVNISTLHQHSAIDTLGLNGDLNKVLFENTFKNAVGMDPSTLHNGQNKEYMEHLYKTTADTIVAAVNNMEPGEMYFSQTDVHEYIRDKRDPQTFDPNLSRLCFVPDNRESKPTWIVNAAIHCVGLGAGTTNISGDYPYFIEKQVNAAGANYVQIQGAELAITSQTAPVAVEGNTRYQNVEAYGNKLGEILVAADKGSRVE
;
A
#
# COMPACT_ATOMS: atom_id res chain seq x y z
N LYS A 1 -22.34 -23.58 -6.76
CA LYS A 1 -21.88 -24.13 -5.46
C LYS A 1 -21.86 -22.98 -4.45
N ASN A 2 -22.50 -23.17 -3.29
CA ASN A 2 -22.44 -22.20 -2.20
C ASN A 2 -20.97 -22.13 -1.71
N LYS A 3 -20.32 -20.98 -1.89
CA LYS A 3 -18.98 -20.73 -1.35
C LYS A 3 -19.18 -20.15 0.06
N ASN A 4 -18.57 -20.79 1.06
CA ASN A 4 -18.65 -20.32 2.44
C ASN A 4 -17.71 -19.15 2.64
N ILE A 5 -18.22 -17.91 2.47
CA ILE A 5 -17.45 -16.69 2.69
C ILE A 5 -17.55 -16.33 4.15
N VAL A 6 -16.43 -16.31 4.85
CA VAL A 6 -16.34 -15.99 6.28
C VAL A 6 -16.20 -14.48 6.49
N SER A 7 -15.42 -13.81 5.65
CA SER A 7 -15.21 -12.36 5.74
C SER A 7 -14.81 -11.77 4.38
N VAL A 8 -15.01 -10.46 4.24
CA VAL A 8 -14.45 -9.63 3.18
C VAL A 8 -13.65 -8.52 3.84
N ASN A 9 -12.36 -8.45 3.55
CA ASN A 9 -11.48 -7.45 4.12
C ASN A 9 -11.03 -6.49 3.01
N ILE A 10 -11.17 -5.19 3.27
CA ILE A 10 -10.72 -4.13 2.38
C ILE A 10 -9.62 -3.38 3.11
N SER A 11 -8.44 -3.30 2.51
CA SER A 11 -7.29 -2.56 3.03
C SER A 11 -6.90 -1.45 2.07
N THR A 12 -6.44 -0.33 2.60
CA THR A 12 -5.86 0.77 1.83
C THR A 12 -4.37 0.86 2.11
N LEU A 13 -3.59 1.34 1.15
CA LEU A 13 -2.13 1.46 1.28
C LEU A 13 -1.69 2.79 1.88
N HIS A 14 -2.63 3.66 2.24
CA HIS A 14 -2.32 5.02 2.69
C HIS A 14 -1.37 5.76 1.72
N GLN A 15 -1.66 5.62 0.43
CA GLN A 15 -0.82 6.14 -0.64
C GLN A 15 -0.91 7.67 -0.72
N HIS A 16 0.23 8.35 -0.66
CA HIS A 16 0.33 9.82 -0.69
C HIS A 16 0.53 10.40 -2.09
N SER A 17 0.67 9.57 -3.11
CA SER A 17 0.80 9.99 -4.52
C SER A 17 -0.36 9.49 -5.37
N ALA A 18 -1.57 9.49 -4.79
CA ALA A 18 -2.81 9.04 -5.42
C ALA A 18 -3.88 10.14 -5.37
N ILE A 19 -5.03 9.85 -6.00
CA ILE A 19 -6.21 10.73 -5.94
C ILE A 19 -6.73 10.78 -4.49
N ASP A 20 -7.08 11.98 -4.03
CA ASP A 20 -7.60 12.22 -2.68
C ASP A 20 -8.97 11.56 -2.49
N THR A 21 -9.00 10.49 -1.69
CA THR A 21 -10.23 9.77 -1.33
C THR A 21 -10.78 10.17 0.06
N LEU A 22 -10.00 10.94 0.83
CA LEU A 22 -10.38 11.40 2.17
C LEU A 22 -10.94 12.82 2.18
N GLY A 23 -10.70 13.58 1.12
CA GLY A 23 -11.08 14.99 1.04
C GLY A 23 -10.13 15.91 1.80
N LEU A 24 -8.88 15.49 2.01
CA LEU A 24 -7.89 16.25 2.78
C LEU A 24 -7.41 17.52 2.07
N ASN A 25 -7.51 17.56 0.75
CA ASN A 25 -7.05 18.69 -0.05
C ASN A 25 -8.18 19.64 -0.48
N GLY A 26 -9.37 19.48 0.11
CA GLY A 26 -10.53 20.34 -0.16
C GLY A 26 -10.52 21.62 0.65
N ASP A 27 -11.36 22.58 0.23
CA ASP A 27 -11.51 23.88 0.89
C ASP A 27 -11.96 23.76 2.33
N LEU A 28 -12.83 22.78 2.64
CA LEU A 28 -13.30 22.51 4.00
C LEU A 28 -12.15 22.17 4.94
N ASN A 29 -11.18 21.39 4.46
CA ASN A 29 -10.00 21.02 5.26
C ASN A 29 -9.09 22.22 5.50
N LYS A 30 -8.87 23.06 4.51
CA LYS A 30 -8.14 24.32 4.64
C LYS A 30 -8.80 25.25 5.67
N VAL A 31 -10.11 25.33 5.66
CA VAL A 31 -10.86 26.14 6.66
C VAL A 31 -10.70 25.56 8.07
N LEU A 32 -10.73 24.26 8.25
CA LEU A 32 -10.67 23.61 9.57
C LEU A 32 -9.28 23.56 10.17
N PHE A 33 -8.23 23.36 9.36
CA PHE A 33 -6.89 23.03 9.88
C PHE A 33 -5.81 24.09 9.60
N GLU A 34 -6.00 24.99 8.64
CA GLU A 34 -4.99 25.99 8.29
C GLU A 34 -5.19 27.36 8.95
N ASN A 35 -5.94 27.47 10.03
CA ASN A 35 -6.26 28.75 10.68
C ASN A 35 -6.93 29.79 9.75
N THR A 36 -7.48 29.35 8.64
CA THR A 36 -8.20 30.18 7.70
C THR A 36 -9.64 30.50 8.14
N PHE A 37 -10.02 30.11 9.36
CA PHE A 37 -11.32 30.48 9.94
C PHE A 37 -11.63 31.99 9.83
N LYS A 38 -10.58 32.82 9.93
CA LYS A 38 -10.73 34.26 9.69
C LYS A 38 -11.10 34.62 8.26
N ASN A 39 -10.71 33.81 7.30
CA ASN A 39 -10.98 34.01 5.89
C ASN A 39 -12.30 33.34 5.46
N ALA A 40 -12.80 32.42 6.28
CA ALA A 40 -14.09 31.75 6.04
C ALA A 40 -15.31 32.59 6.49
N VAL A 41 -15.08 33.67 7.24
CA VAL A 41 -16.17 34.61 7.63
C VAL A 41 -16.71 35.28 6.39
N GLY A 42 -17.92 34.86 6.00
CA GLY A 42 -18.59 35.34 4.78
C GLY A 42 -18.55 34.38 3.60
N MET A 43 -17.88 33.21 3.71
CA MET A 43 -18.01 32.15 2.71
C MET A 43 -19.35 31.45 2.83
N ASP A 44 -19.98 31.18 1.68
CA ASP A 44 -21.16 30.34 1.61
C ASP A 44 -20.73 28.87 1.82
N PRO A 45 -21.17 28.19 2.87
CA PRO A 45 -20.80 26.79 3.11
C PRO A 45 -21.16 25.84 1.96
N SER A 46 -22.17 26.19 1.15
CA SER A 46 -22.58 25.41 -0.02
C SER A 46 -21.56 25.41 -1.15
N THR A 47 -20.61 26.34 -1.14
CA THR A 47 -19.53 26.42 -2.14
C THR A 47 -18.26 25.70 -1.73
N LEU A 48 -18.19 25.19 -0.49
CA LEU A 48 -17.03 24.46 0.01
C LEU A 48 -16.99 23.04 -0.57
N HIS A 49 -15.87 22.69 -1.17
CA HIS A 49 -15.63 21.35 -1.69
C HIS A 49 -14.77 20.53 -0.73
N ASN A 50 -15.12 19.27 -0.56
CA ASN A 50 -14.37 18.35 0.29
C ASN A 50 -13.07 17.80 -0.36
N GLY A 51 -12.75 18.23 -1.58
CA GLY A 51 -11.55 17.77 -2.29
C GLY A 51 -11.68 16.42 -2.99
N GLN A 52 -12.73 15.65 -2.72
CA GLN A 52 -12.97 14.38 -3.39
C GLN A 52 -13.52 14.61 -4.82
N ASN A 53 -12.98 13.85 -5.76
CA ASN A 53 -13.60 13.76 -7.09
C ASN A 53 -14.75 12.76 -7.06
N LYS A 54 -15.99 13.24 -7.20
CA LYS A 54 -17.21 12.42 -7.09
C LYS A 54 -17.24 11.28 -8.11
N GLU A 55 -16.89 11.55 -9.36
CA GLU A 55 -16.87 10.55 -10.42
C GLU A 55 -15.84 9.44 -10.13
N TYR A 56 -14.66 9.83 -9.65
CA TYR A 56 -13.65 8.88 -9.22
C TYR A 56 -14.13 8.02 -8.05
N MET A 57 -14.79 8.60 -7.05
CA MET A 57 -15.32 7.86 -5.91
C MET A 57 -16.39 6.84 -6.32
N GLU A 58 -17.31 7.22 -7.21
CA GLU A 58 -18.32 6.32 -7.76
C GLU A 58 -17.68 5.16 -8.54
N HIS A 59 -16.66 5.45 -9.35
CA HIS A 59 -15.87 4.44 -10.05
C HIS A 59 -15.16 3.50 -9.08
N LEU A 60 -14.52 4.05 -8.04
CA LEU A 60 -13.83 3.28 -7.00
C LEU A 60 -14.77 2.30 -6.29
N TYR A 61 -15.94 2.77 -5.86
CA TYR A 61 -16.92 1.92 -5.19
C TYR A 61 -17.41 0.77 -6.08
N LYS A 62 -17.75 1.10 -7.33
CA LYS A 62 -18.19 0.09 -8.29
C LYS A 62 -17.09 -0.94 -8.56
N THR A 63 -15.89 -0.50 -8.86
CA THR A 63 -14.76 -1.38 -9.17
C THR A 63 -14.40 -2.27 -7.98
N THR A 64 -14.45 -1.74 -6.76
CA THR A 64 -14.23 -2.53 -5.54
C THR A 64 -15.28 -3.63 -5.40
N ALA A 65 -16.56 -3.31 -5.59
CA ALA A 65 -17.63 -4.30 -5.53
C ALA A 65 -17.49 -5.39 -6.60
N ASP A 66 -17.20 -5.00 -7.83
CA ASP A 66 -16.97 -5.93 -8.94
C ASP A 66 -15.76 -6.85 -8.68
N THR A 67 -14.69 -6.30 -8.10
CA THR A 67 -13.48 -7.06 -7.73
C THR A 67 -13.77 -8.09 -6.64
N ILE A 68 -14.57 -7.75 -5.62
CA ILE A 68 -14.99 -8.69 -4.58
C ILE A 68 -15.77 -9.86 -5.21
N VAL A 69 -16.71 -9.56 -6.10
CA VAL A 69 -17.50 -10.61 -6.80
C VAL A 69 -16.58 -11.48 -7.64
N ALA A 70 -15.64 -10.89 -8.38
CA ALA A 70 -14.67 -11.64 -9.18
C ALA A 70 -13.78 -12.54 -8.31
N ALA A 71 -13.29 -12.04 -7.18
CA ALA A 71 -12.47 -12.82 -6.24
C ALA A 71 -13.25 -14.02 -5.70
N VAL A 72 -14.52 -13.84 -5.29
CA VAL A 72 -15.38 -14.93 -4.84
C VAL A 72 -15.59 -15.98 -5.92
N ASN A 73 -15.81 -15.56 -7.16
CA ASN A 73 -16.04 -16.48 -8.29
C ASN A 73 -14.77 -17.28 -8.63
N ASN A 74 -13.59 -16.68 -8.43
CA ASN A 74 -12.31 -17.29 -8.75
C ASN A 74 -11.66 -18.02 -7.55
N MET A 75 -12.36 -18.14 -6.41
CA MET A 75 -11.86 -18.92 -5.27
C MET A 75 -11.57 -20.36 -5.68
N GLU A 76 -10.40 -20.84 -5.33
CA GLU A 76 -9.94 -22.21 -5.52
C GLU A 76 -9.30 -22.76 -4.24
N PRO A 77 -9.24 -24.11 -4.07
CA PRO A 77 -8.53 -24.70 -2.94
C PRO A 77 -7.02 -24.53 -3.09
N GLY A 78 -6.33 -24.57 -1.96
CA GLY A 78 -4.87 -24.45 -1.92
C GLY A 78 -4.35 -24.46 -0.50
N GLU A 79 -3.05 -24.26 -0.37
CA GLU A 79 -2.34 -24.23 0.89
C GLU A 79 -1.87 -22.80 1.22
N MET A 80 -1.84 -22.47 2.50
CA MET A 80 -1.34 -21.20 3.01
C MET A 80 -0.04 -21.40 3.76
N TYR A 81 0.92 -20.50 3.54
CA TYR A 81 2.22 -20.49 4.23
C TYR A 81 2.46 -19.11 4.81
N PHE A 82 3.15 -19.07 5.96
CA PHE A 82 3.51 -17.82 6.62
C PHE A 82 5.03 -17.71 6.78
N SER A 83 5.57 -16.55 6.45
CA SER A 83 6.97 -16.20 6.68
C SER A 83 7.11 -14.75 7.10
N GLN A 84 8.20 -14.44 7.77
CA GLN A 84 8.64 -13.09 8.10
C GLN A 84 10.08 -12.91 7.64
N THR A 85 10.36 -11.75 7.10
CA THR A 85 11.69 -11.39 6.61
C THR A 85 12.08 -10.05 7.19
N ASP A 86 13.19 -10.00 7.91
CA ASP A 86 13.72 -8.78 8.52
C ASP A 86 14.22 -7.82 7.43
N VAL A 87 13.76 -6.59 7.52
CA VAL A 87 14.12 -5.48 6.64
C VAL A 87 14.40 -4.19 7.43
N HIS A 88 14.83 -4.32 8.70
CA HIS A 88 15.04 -3.19 9.60
C HIS A 88 15.91 -2.07 9.02
N GLU A 89 16.92 -2.41 8.20
CA GLU A 89 17.81 -1.44 7.56
C GLU A 89 17.08 -0.49 6.60
N TYR A 90 15.91 -0.92 6.11
CA TYR A 90 15.09 -0.21 5.13
C TYR A 90 13.91 0.54 5.76
N ILE A 91 13.81 0.51 7.09
CA ILE A 91 12.72 1.13 7.86
C ILE A 91 13.29 2.18 8.80
N ARG A 92 12.57 3.28 8.95
CA ARG A 92 12.93 4.35 9.89
C ARG A 92 11.70 4.85 10.63
N ASP A 93 11.76 4.82 11.96
CA ASP A 93 10.89 5.65 12.80
C ASP A 93 11.50 7.06 12.91
N LYS A 94 10.68 8.08 12.72
CA LYS A 94 11.08 9.49 12.86
C LYS A 94 11.11 9.98 14.30
N ARG A 95 10.70 9.14 15.25
CA ARG A 95 10.61 9.46 16.69
C ARG A 95 11.63 8.68 17.48
N ASP A 96 12.01 9.23 18.64
CA ASP A 96 12.82 8.55 19.64
C ASP A 96 11.97 8.18 20.86
N PRO A 97 12.16 6.98 21.46
CA PRO A 97 12.94 5.86 20.95
C PRO A 97 12.30 5.25 19.69
N GLN A 98 13.12 4.82 18.74
CA GLN A 98 12.60 4.15 17.53
C GLN A 98 11.90 2.84 17.90
N THR A 99 10.67 2.71 17.43
CA THR A 99 9.84 1.51 17.70
C THR A 99 9.00 1.19 16.46
N PHE A 100 9.32 0.09 15.79
CA PHE A 100 8.62 -0.34 14.58
C PHE A 100 8.70 -1.87 14.41
N ASP A 101 7.80 -2.43 13.62
CA ASP A 101 7.93 -3.82 13.14
C ASP A 101 8.98 -3.87 12.03
N PRO A 102 10.10 -4.58 12.23
CA PRO A 102 11.17 -4.66 11.25
C PRO A 102 10.89 -5.62 10.09
N ASN A 103 9.73 -6.30 10.09
CA ASN A 103 9.50 -7.41 9.19
C ASN A 103 8.56 -7.06 8.02
N LEU A 104 8.84 -7.67 6.88
CA LEU A 104 7.83 -7.97 5.88
C LEU A 104 7.20 -9.32 6.27
N SER A 105 5.93 -9.28 6.67
CA SER A 105 5.17 -10.49 7.01
C SER A 105 4.38 -10.95 5.78
N ARG A 106 4.60 -12.19 5.33
CA ARG A 106 4.00 -12.72 4.12
C ARG A 106 3.11 -13.92 4.40
N LEU A 107 1.85 -13.85 3.93
CA LEU A 107 1.01 -15.01 3.70
C LEU A 107 1.12 -15.40 2.22
N CYS A 108 1.55 -16.62 1.94
CA CYS A 108 1.68 -17.14 0.58
C CYS A 108 0.60 -18.20 0.36
N PHE A 109 -0.41 -17.86 -0.43
CA PHE A 109 -1.39 -18.83 -0.92
C PHE A 109 -0.82 -19.55 -2.14
N VAL A 110 -0.83 -20.88 -2.11
CA VAL A 110 -0.41 -21.74 -3.21
C VAL A 110 -1.62 -22.56 -3.65
N PRO A 111 -2.18 -22.27 -4.83
CA PRO A 111 -3.33 -23.00 -5.35
C PRO A 111 -2.96 -24.47 -5.66
N ASP A 112 -3.96 -25.37 -5.50
CA ASP A 112 -3.83 -26.77 -5.90
C ASP A 112 -3.73 -26.90 -7.42
N ASN A 113 -4.37 -25.98 -8.16
CA ASN A 113 -4.24 -25.89 -9.61
C ASN A 113 -2.87 -25.31 -9.98
N ARG A 114 -2.00 -26.13 -10.55
CA ARG A 114 -0.64 -25.74 -10.94
C ARG A 114 -0.54 -24.71 -12.07
N GLU A 115 -1.64 -24.45 -12.78
CA GLU A 115 -1.72 -23.40 -13.79
C GLU A 115 -2.00 -22.03 -13.17
N SER A 116 -2.55 -22.00 -11.96
CA SER A 116 -2.80 -20.78 -11.20
C SER A 116 -1.53 -20.30 -10.51
N LYS A 117 -1.31 -18.98 -10.50
CA LYS A 117 -0.16 -18.39 -9.82
C LYS A 117 -0.37 -18.34 -8.31
N PRO A 118 0.68 -18.55 -7.51
CA PRO A 118 0.64 -18.22 -6.08
C PRO A 118 0.27 -16.74 -5.87
N THR A 119 -0.36 -16.46 -4.74
CA THR A 119 -0.65 -15.08 -4.32
C THR A 119 0.05 -14.79 -3.00
N TRP A 120 0.84 -13.75 -2.97
CA TRP A 120 1.55 -13.27 -1.79
C TRP A 120 0.84 -12.06 -1.22
N ILE A 121 0.32 -12.21 0.01
CA ILE A 121 -0.25 -11.12 0.79
C ILE A 121 0.83 -10.67 1.76
N VAL A 122 1.33 -9.45 1.56
CA VAL A 122 2.49 -8.92 2.30
C VAL A 122 2.05 -7.76 3.16
N ASN A 123 2.28 -7.86 4.47
CA ASN A 123 2.12 -6.77 5.41
C ASN A 123 3.45 -6.05 5.58
N ALA A 124 3.43 -4.73 5.43
CA ALA A 124 4.58 -3.85 5.60
C ALA A 124 4.20 -2.63 6.46
N ALA A 125 4.88 -2.43 7.57
CA ALA A 125 4.70 -1.26 8.43
C ALA A 125 5.54 -0.07 7.93
N ILE A 126 5.33 0.35 6.68
CA ILE A 126 6.13 1.39 6.01
C ILE A 126 5.21 2.32 5.23
N HIS A 127 5.21 3.59 5.57
CA HIS A 127 4.44 4.63 4.87
C HIS A 127 4.76 4.71 3.38
N CYS A 128 3.73 4.79 2.54
CA CYS A 128 3.87 5.01 1.09
C CYS A 128 4.11 6.49 0.76
N VAL A 129 5.21 7.04 1.28
CA VAL A 129 5.64 8.45 1.16
C VAL A 129 7.04 8.60 0.58
N GLY A 130 7.57 7.57 -0.06
CA GLY A 130 8.91 7.58 -0.63
C GLY A 130 9.14 8.74 -1.58
N LEU A 131 8.16 9.08 -2.40
CA LEU A 131 8.22 10.24 -3.30
C LEU A 131 8.07 11.58 -2.57
N GLY A 132 7.52 11.61 -1.36
CA GLY A 132 7.38 12.78 -0.51
C GLY A 132 6.43 13.86 -1.02
N ALA A 133 6.36 14.95 -0.27
CA ALA A 133 5.63 16.13 -0.67
C ALA A 133 6.27 16.79 -1.91
N GLY A 134 5.44 17.34 -2.80
CA GLY A 134 5.90 18.07 -3.98
C GLY A 134 5.92 17.25 -5.28
N THR A 135 5.65 15.95 -5.25
CA THR A 135 5.33 15.23 -6.49
C THR A 135 3.90 15.56 -6.92
N THR A 136 3.73 15.78 -8.21
CA THR A 136 2.41 15.97 -8.85
C THR A 136 2.00 14.75 -9.69
N ASN A 137 2.83 13.70 -9.68
CA ASN A 137 2.58 12.49 -10.43
C ASN A 137 1.80 11.48 -9.58
N ILE A 138 0.83 10.80 -10.19
CA ILE A 138 0.21 9.62 -9.59
C ILE A 138 1.21 8.46 -9.67
N SER A 139 1.42 7.79 -8.53
CA SER A 139 2.38 6.70 -8.42
C SER A 139 1.93 5.69 -7.37
N GLY A 140 2.27 4.42 -7.58
CA GLY A 140 2.16 3.36 -6.58
C GLY A 140 3.26 3.39 -5.52
N ASP A 141 4.21 4.35 -5.59
CA ASP A 141 5.37 4.46 -4.71
C ASP A 141 6.18 3.13 -4.66
N TYR A 142 6.89 2.83 -3.57
CA TYR A 142 7.70 1.62 -3.44
C TYR A 142 6.90 0.30 -3.60
N PRO A 143 5.62 0.18 -3.19
CA PRO A 143 4.86 -1.06 -3.38
C PRO A 143 4.76 -1.52 -4.83
N TYR A 144 4.66 -0.59 -5.76
CA TYR A 144 4.64 -0.91 -7.20
C TYR A 144 5.92 -1.63 -7.66
N PHE A 145 7.07 -1.24 -7.14
CA PHE A 145 8.34 -1.87 -7.51
C PHE A 145 8.52 -3.24 -6.84
N ILE A 146 8.00 -3.44 -5.62
CA ILE A 146 7.92 -4.77 -5.00
C ILE A 146 7.04 -5.68 -5.87
N GLU A 147 5.86 -5.20 -6.26
CA GLU A 147 4.94 -5.94 -7.12
C GLU A 147 5.62 -6.41 -8.42
N LYS A 148 6.38 -5.53 -9.08
CA LYS A 148 7.12 -5.88 -10.30
C LYS A 148 8.06 -7.07 -10.07
N GLN A 149 8.80 -7.11 -8.96
CA GLN A 149 9.72 -8.19 -8.62
C GLN A 149 8.96 -9.50 -8.35
N VAL A 150 7.88 -9.43 -7.57
CA VAL A 150 7.04 -10.60 -7.25
C VAL A 150 6.37 -11.17 -8.50
N ASN A 151 5.82 -10.30 -9.36
CA ASN A 151 5.21 -10.71 -10.62
C ASN A 151 6.24 -11.35 -11.57
N ALA A 152 7.46 -10.84 -11.62
CA ALA A 152 8.55 -11.43 -12.40
C ALA A 152 8.97 -12.81 -11.84
N ALA A 153 8.83 -13.04 -10.55
CA ALA A 153 9.04 -14.33 -9.90
C ALA A 153 7.85 -15.31 -10.07
N GLY A 154 6.79 -14.92 -10.78
CA GLY A 154 5.65 -15.77 -11.13
C GLY A 154 4.53 -15.82 -10.09
N ALA A 155 4.50 -14.89 -9.13
CA ALA A 155 3.43 -14.78 -8.14
C ALA A 155 2.61 -13.50 -8.31
N ASN A 156 1.38 -13.48 -7.79
CA ASN A 156 0.59 -12.27 -7.63
C ASN A 156 0.98 -11.58 -6.32
N TYR A 157 0.89 -10.26 -6.29
CA TYR A 157 1.23 -9.45 -5.11
C TYR A 157 0.02 -8.68 -4.59
N VAL A 158 -0.19 -8.72 -3.28
CA VAL A 158 -1.16 -7.89 -2.55
C VAL A 158 -0.45 -7.32 -1.33
N GLN A 159 -0.41 -6.01 -1.18
CA GLN A 159 0.11 -5.37 0.02
C GLN A 159 -1.01 -5.01 0.99
N ILE A 160 -0.76 -5.24 2.27
CA ILE A 160 -1.57 -4.74 3.39
C ILE A 160 -0.69 -3.80 4.20
N GLN A 161 -1.22 -2.62 4.49
CA GLN A 161 -0.51 -1.64 5.31
C GLN A 161 -0.49 -2.06 6.78
N GLY A 162 0.69 -2.03 7.39
CA GLY A 162 0.90 -2.28 8.81
C GLY A 162 0.82 -1.01 9.66
N ALA A 163 1.27 -1.09 10.91
CA ALA A 163 1.33 0.05 11.83
C ALA A 163 2.44 1.03 11.41
N GLU A 164 2.07 2.16 10.83
CA GLU A 164 3.00 3.01 10.10
C GLU A 164 3.17 4.43 10.63
N LEU A 165 2.33 4.95 11.50
CA LEU A 165 2.13 6.39 11.81
C LEU A 165 3.34 7.32 11.57
N ALA A 166 4.50 7.05 12.19
CA ALA A 166 5.74 7.81 11.96
C ALA A 166 6.82 6.99 11.23
N ILE A 167 6.46 5.79 10.78
CA ILE A 167 7.37 4.84 10.14
C ILE A 167 7.44 5.16 8.65
N THR A 168 8.64 5.28 8.13
CA THR A 168 8.86 5.65 6.73
C THR A 168 9.94 4.79 6.09
N SER A 169 10.00 4.80 4.76
CA SER A 169 11.06 4.17 4.00
C SER A 169 12.42 4.77 4.33
N GLN A 170 13.41 3.92 4.60
CA GLN A 170 14.81 4.28 4.70
C GLN A 170 15.50 3.94 3.37
N THR A 171 15.57 4.92 2.49
CA THR A 171 16.16 4.71 1.15
C THR A 171 17.67 4.78 1.13
N ALA A 172 18.31 5.28 2.18
CA ALA A 172 19.76 5.49 2.23
C ALA A 172 20.60 4.24 1.88
N PRO A 173 20.23 3.00 2.30
CA PRO A 173 21.02 1.81 1.95
C PRO A 173 21.10 1.51 0.46
N VAL A 174 20.20 2.03 -0.36
CA VAL A 174 20.12 1.79 -1.80
C VAL A 174 20.22 3.07 -2.63
N ALA A 175 20.34 4.22 -1.98
CA ALA A 175 20.44 5.50 -2.67
C ALA A 175 21.76 5.61 -3.42
N VAL A 176 21.71 6.12 -4.64
CA VAL A 176 22.87 6.39 -5.47
C VAL A 176 23.00 7.89 -5.68
N GLU A 177 24.20 8.42 -5.55
CA GLU A 177 24.48 9.82 -5.81
C GLU A 177 24.13 10.20 -7.25
N GLY A 178 23.46 11.32 -7.42
CA GLY A 178 22.96 11.80 -8.72
C GLY A 178 21.60 11.26 -9.13
N ASN A 179 21.06 10.28 -8.43
CA ASN A 179 19.71 9.77 -8.69
C ASN A 179 18.65 10.79 -8.26
N THR A 180 17.58 10.84 -9.03
CA THR A 180 16.34 11.52 -8.60
C THR A 180 15.69 10.77 -7.44
N ARG A 181 14.80 11.43 -6.73
CA ARG A 181 14.03 10.80 -5.65
C ARG A 181 13.24 9.58 -6.17
N TYR A 182 12.65 9.68 -7.36
CA TYR A 182 11.92 8.58 -7.98
C TYR A 182 12.83 7.35 -8.20
N GLN A 183 14.01 7.55 -8.75
CA GLN A 183 14.98 6.46 -8.96
C GLN A 183 15.43 5.80 -7.65
N ASN A 184 15.55 6.58 -6.57
CA ASN A 184 15.88 6.02 -5.25
C ASN A 184 14.70 5.23 -4.66
N VAL A 185 13.45 5.66 -4.88
CA VAL A 185 12.24 4.90 -4.49
C VAL A 185 12.11 3.62 -5.31
N GLU A 186 12.43 3.68 -6.61
CA GLU A 186 12.48 2.49 -7.47
C GLU A 186 13.53 1.49 -6.97
N ALA A 187 14.75 1.95 -6.70
CA ALA A 187 15.82 1.10 -6.16
C ALA A 187 15.41 0.47 -4.81
N TYR A 188 14.78 1.25 -3.95
CA TYR A 188 14.27 0.81 -2.67
C TYR A 188 13.20 -0.28 -2.80
N GLY A 189 12.17 -0.06 -3.59
CA GLY A 189 11.09 -1.04 -3.80
C GLY A 189 11.60 -2.31 -4.50
N ASN A 190 12.50 -2.18 -5.48
CA ASN A 190 13.15 -3.31 -6.12
C ASN A 190 13.96 -4.14 -5.11
N LYS A 191 14.70 -3.48 -4.21
CA LYS A 191 15.49 -4.17 -3.18
C LYS A 191 14.62 -4.95 -2.20
N LEU A 192 13.53 -4.36 -1.71
CA LEU A 192 12.57 -5.06 -0.86
C LEU A 192 11.92 -6.24 -1.60
N GLY A 193 11.61 -6.06 -2.88
CA GLY A 193 11.07 -7.13 -3.73
C GLY A 193 12.06 -8.27 -3.91
N GLU A 194 13.34 -7.99 -4.17
CA GLU A 194 14.42 -9.00 -4.24
C GLU A 194 14.55 -9.80 -2.94
N ILE A 195 14.56 -9.10 -1.79
CA ILE A 195 14.62 -9.72 -0.46
C ILE A 195 13.42 -10.65 -0.26
N LEU A 196 12.22 -10.19 -0.60
CA LEU A 196 10.99 -10.96 -0.46
C LEU A 196 10.96 -12.19 -1.38
N VAL A 197 11.47 -12.08 -2.60
CA VAL A 197 11.57 -13.18 -3.58
C VAL A 197 12.59 -14.22 -3.12
N ALA A 198 13.71 -13.79 -2.55
CA ALA A 198 14.76 -14.68 -2.03
C ALA A 198 14.39 -15.37 -0.71
N ALA A 199 13.37 -14.85 -0.01
CA ALA A 199 12.96 -15.38 1.29
C ALA A 199 12.31 -16.77 1.18
N ASP A 200 12.57 -17.61 2.18
CA ASP A 200 11.92 -18.91 2.32
C ASP A 200 10.38 -18.79 2.30
N LYS A 201 9.72 -19.80 1.76
CA LYS A 201 8.25 -19.85 1.68
C LYS A 201 7.59 -19.78 3.07
N GLY A 202 8.27 -20.25 4.08
CA GLY A 202 7.80 -20.27 5.47
C GLY A 202 7.07 -21.55 5.85
N SER A 203 6.45 -21.50 7.02
CA SER A 203 5.73 -22.63 7.61
C SER A 203 4.30 -22.68 7.08
N ARG A 204 3.81 -23.89 6.86
CA ARG A 204 2.41 -24.11 6.50
C ARG A 204 1.49 -23.66 7.64
N VAL A 205 0.44 -22.96 7.31
CA VAL A 205 -0.63 -22.56 8.23
C VAL A 205 -1.65 -23.68 8.28
N GLU A 206 -1.94 -24.19 9.47
CA GLU A 206 -2.94 -25.25 9.71
C GLU A 206 -4.38 -24.69 9.78
#